data_731a10f433bbc546b7e096a1b9011859
#
_entry.id   731a10f433bbc546b7e096a1b9011859
#
_cell.length_a   1.000
_cell.length_b   1.000
_cell.length_c   1.000
_cell.angle_alpha   90.00
_cell.angle_beta   90.00
_cell.angle_gamma   90.00
#
_symmetry.space_group_name_H-M   'P 1'
#
loop_
_entity.id
_entity.type
_entity.pdbx_description
1 polymer ?
#
loop_
_entity_poly.entity_id
_entity_poly.type
_entity_poly.pdbx_seq_one_letter_code
_entity_poly.pdbx_strand_id
1 'polypeptide(L)'
;RDVLGSRGLGDVYKRQILLLAISLFATAFGMQNYEPVDFSLGIVNTEYLNMRSGAGINFKAIDLLNKNEYVRIFGKIGDWYIIQNEEDQIGTANIQYITPTNKEKAAVTNTEIVEEVSSINLTNDESTLLTLINEERKKNNLPELQIDENLQNVARLKAQDLVNNNYFSHTSPTYGTPFEMLKSNNITYKTASENIAGNSDISSALKSWLNSDSHKANILSNDYNYTGIGVVDSIAYGKIIVELFIGR
;
A
#
# COMPACT_ATOMS: atom_id res chain seq x y z
N ARG A 1 -17.06 -34.05 11.03
CA ARG A 1 -15.71 -34.31 10.52
C ARG A 1 -15.19 -32.99 9.98
N ASP A 2 -14.30 -32.44 10.74
CA ASP A 2 -13.67 -31.13 10.55
C ASP A 2 -12.76 -31.13 9.32
N VAL A 3 -13.00 -30.18 8.42
CA VAL A 3 -12.02 -29.83 7.38
C VAL A 3 -11.27 -28.59 7.90
N LEU A 4 -10.39 -28.84 8.85
CA LEU A 4 -9.35 -27.91 9.24
C LEU A 4 -8.23 -27.98 8.18
N GLY A 5 -8.00 -26.90 7.49
CA GLY A 5 -6.66 -26.57 7.10
C GLY A 5 -6.28 -26.62 5.65
N SER A 6 -6.14 -25.56 5.01
CA SER A 6 -5.05 -25.33 4.05
C SER A 6 -4.68 -23.85 3.90
N ARG A 7 -5.40 -22.96 4.60
CA ARG A 7 -5.16 -21.50 4.50
C ARG A 7 -3.98 -20.99 5.35
N GLY A 8 -3.52 -21.73 6.36
CA GLY A 8 -2.39 -21.33 7.20
C GLY A 8 -1.01 -21.76 6.72
N LEU A 9 -0.93 -22.81 5.89
CA LEU A 9 0.36 -23.33 5.42
C LEU A 9 1.03 -22.46 4.35
N GLY A 10 0.25 -21.82 3.48
CA GLY A 10 0.78 -20.97 2.41
C GLY A 10 1.47 -19.71 2.95
N ASP A 11 0.93 -19.08 3.99
CA ASP A 11 1.49 -17.87 4.58
C ASP A 11 2.74 -18.17 5.43
N VAL A 12 2.75 -19.32 6.11
CA VAL A 12 3.93 -19.80 6.84
C VAL A 12 5.07 -20.11 5.87
N TYR A 13 4.78 -20.74 4.73
CA TYR A 13 5.78 -21.04 3.69
C TYR A 13 6.31 -19.77 3.02
N LYS A 14 5.46 -18.81 2.68
CA LYS A 14 5.89 -17.52 2.11
C LYS A 14 6.74 -16.73 3.12
N ARG A 15 6.35 -16.70 4.40
CA ARG A 15 7.17 -16.11 5.46
C ARG A 15 8.51 -16.82 5.62
N GLN A 16 8.53 -18.15 5.58
CA GLN A 16 9.77 -18.93 5.68
C GLN A 16 10.68 -18.72 4.46
N ILE A 17 10.13 -18.66 3.24
CA ILE A 17 10.89 -18.39 2.01
C ILE A 17 11.45 -16.95 2.03
N LEU A 18 10.68 -15.97 2.48
CA LEU A 18 11.14 -14.59 2.61
C LEU A 18 12.23 -14.45 3.68
N LEU A 19 12.05 -15.08 4.84
CA LEU A 19 13.06 -15.12 5.91
C LEU A 19 14.32 -15.89 5.47
N LEU A 20 14.17 -16.96 4.67
CA LEU A 20 15.29 -17.70 4.10
C LEU A 20 16.02 -16.86 3.04
N ALA A 21 15.30 -16.13 2.20
CA ALA A 21 15.90 -15.22 1.22
C ALA A 21 16.64 -14.06 1.91
N ILE A 22 16.07 -13.49 2.96
CA ILE A 22 16.71 -12.44 3.77
C ILE A 22 17.96 -12.99 4.50
N SER A 23 17.90 -14.22 5.04
CA SER A 23 19.05 -14.86 5.70
C SER A 23 20.16 -15.23 4.72
N LEU A 24 19.82 -15.71 3.52
CA LEU A 24 20.76 -15.97 2.42
C LEU A 24 21.41 -14.68 1.90
N PHE A 25 20.63 -13.60 1.81
CA PHE A 25 21.13 -12.28 1.43
C PHE A 25 22.09 -11.73 2.51
N ALA A 26 21.75 -11.90 3.78
CA ALA A 26 22.58 -11.50 4.90
C ALA A 26 23.91 -12.24 4.95
N THR A 27 23.93 -13.56 4.70
CA THR A 27 25.14 -14.38 4.68
C THR A 27 26.03 -14.12 3.46
N ALA A 28 25.44 -13.85 2.29
CA ALA A 28 26.19 -13.58 1.06
C ALA A 28 26.94 -12.22 1.09
N PHE A 29 26.50 -11.27 1.93
CA PHE A 29 27.12 -9.94 2.08
C PHE A 29 27.86 -9.73 3.40
N GLY A 30 28.16 -10.80 4.18
CA GLY A 30 28.91 -10.70 5.43
C GLY A 30 28.19 -9.95 6.54
N MET A 31 26.85 -9.88 6.49
CA MET A 31 26.01 -9.21 7.49
C MET A 31 25.88 -10.08 8.74
N GLN A 32 26.75 -9.89 9.70
CA GLN A 32 26.82 -10.69 10.93
C GLN A 32 25.78 -10.33 12.00
N ASN A 33 24.90 -9.34 11.81
CA ASN A 33 24.08 -8.77 12.89
C ASN A 33 22.61 -8.55 12.52
N TYR A 34 21.96 -9.51 11.84
CA TYR A 34 20.50 -9.47 11.71
C TYR A 34 19.86 -9.76 13.07
N GLU A 35 19.01 -8.88 13.54
CA GLU A 35 18.19 -9.04 14.73
C GLU A 35 16.70 -9.00 14.35
N PRO A 36 15.91 -10.03 14.76
CA PRO A 36 14.46 -9.96 14.61
C PRO A 36 13.90 -8.85 15.50
N VAL A 37 12.74 -8.33 15.13
CA VAL A 37 11.98 -7.36 15.93
C VAL A 37 10.60 -7.93 16.24
N ASP A 38 10.00 -7.50 17.33
CA ASP A 38 8.69 -7.95 17.83
C ASP A 38 7.52 -7.09 17.29
N PHE A 39 7.80 -6.15 16.42
CA PHE A 39 6.85 -5.31 15.69
C PHE A 39 7.06 -5.46 14.18
N SER A 40 6.00 -5.30 13.40
CA SER A 40 6.04 -5.50 11.94
C SER A 40 5.75 -4.25 11.11
N LEU A 41 5.47 -3.13 11.76
CA LEU A 41 5.13 -1.87 11.10
C LEU A 41 5.86 -0.71 11.75
N GLY A 42 6.11 0.33 10.96
CA GLY A 42 6.66 1.59 11.42
C GLY A 42 6.11 2.77 10.62
N ILE A 43 6.18 3.94 11.21
CA ILE A 43 5.78 5.22 10.61
C ILE A 43 7.03 6.07 10.45
N VAL A 44 7.23 6.64 9.27
CA VAL A 44 8.29 7.62 9.01
C VAL A 44 7.99 8.91 9.79
N ASN A 45 8.93 9.31 10.67
CA ASN A 45 8.76 10.44 11.59
C ASN A 45 9.54 11.69 11.18
N THR A 46 10.22 11.68 10.04
CA THR A 46 10.94 12.82 9.45
C THR A 46 10.30 13.23 8.12
N GLU A 47 10.52 14.47 7.66
CA GLU A 47 9.91 15.00 6.44
C GLU A 47 10.26 14.15 5.20
N TYR A 48 11.53 13.71 5.10
CA TYR A 48 12.01 12.83 4.05
C TYR A 48 13.00 11.80 4.62
N LEU A 49 12.91 10.56 4.17
CA LEU A 49 13.78 9.46 4.58
C LEU A 49 14.22 8.64 3.36
N ASN A 50 15.51 8.59 3.10
CA ASN A 50 16.01 7.70 2.06
C ASN A 50 15.91 6.23 2.48
N MET A 51 15.19 5.44 1.68
CA MET A 51 15.30 3.99 1.68
C MET A 51 16.52 3.59 0.85
N ARG A 52 17.37 2.71 1.37
CA ARG A 52 18.66 2.36 0.75
C ARG A 52 18.76 0.88 0.45
N SER A 53 19.61 0.54 -0.51
CA SER A 53 19.88 -0.84 -0.91
C SER A 53 20.65 -1.67 0.13
N GLY A 54 21.06 -1.08 1.26
CA GLY A 54 21.79 -1.75 2.34
C GLY A 54 21.95 -0.86 3.57
N ALA A 55 22.30 -1.47 4.71
CA ALA A 55 22.36 -0.85 6.02
C ALA A 55 23.58 0.10 6.15
N GLY A 56 23.42 1.35 5.70
CA GLY A 56 24.46 2.38 5.80
C GLY A 56 24.25 3.54 4.83
N ILE A 57 24.78 4.71 5.19
CA ILE A 57 24.67 5.93 4.37
C ILE A 57 25.42 5.85 3.03
N ASN A 58 26.38 4.93 2.89
CA ASN A 58 27.15 4.73 1.67
C ASN A 58 26.42 3.86 0.64
N PHE A 59 25.33 3.20 1.02
CA PHE A 59 24.51 2.45 0.08
C PHE A 59 23.61 3.40 -0.74
N LYS A 60 23.35 3.00 -1.99
CA LYS A 60 22.50 3.77 -2.90
C LYS A 60 21.10 3.97 -2.29
N ALA A 61 20.59 5.20 -2.33
CA ALA A 61 19.17 5.44 -2.10
C ALA A 61 18.40 4.82 -3.28
N ILE A 62 17.39 4.02 -2.97
CA ILE A 62 16.55 3.32 -3.93
C ILE A 62 15.14 3.89 -3.95
N ASP A 63 14.75 4.59 -2.87
CA ASP A 63 13.47 5.29 -2.76
C ASP A 63 13.56 6.44 -1.75
N LEU A 64 12.57 7.34 -1.77
CA LEU A 64 12.42 8.48 -0.87
C LEU A 64 11.06 8.41 -0.16
N LEU A 65 11.08 7.98 1.10
CA LEU A 65 9.90 7.87 1.95
C LEU A 65 9.53 9.23 2.55
N ASN A 66 8.24 9.51 2.70
CA ASN A 66 7.71 10.76 3.21
C ASN A 66 7.24 10.62 4.65
N LYS A 67 7.13 11.74 5.36
CA LYS A 67 6.59 11.78 6.70
C LYS A 67 5.18 11.20 6.76
N ASN A 68 4.91 10.43 7.82
CA ASN A 68 3.68 9.69 8.07
C ASN A 68 3.43 8.51 7.13
N GLU A 69 4.34 8.22 6.22
CA GLU A 69 4.29 7.01 5.40
C GLU A 69 4.55 5.77 6.26
N TYR A 70 3.78 4.71 6.02
CA TYR A 70 3.94 3.45 6.71
C TYR A 70 4.87 2.53 5.93
N VAL A 71 5.70 1.81 6.67
CA VAL A 71 6.59 0.78 6.12
C VAL A 71 6.43 -0.52 6.90
N ARG A 72 6.54 -1.64 6.20
CA ARG A 72 6.62 -2.94 6.86
C ARG A 72 8.04 -3.19 7.32
N ILE A 73 8.21 -3.65 8.57
CA ILE A 73 9.53 -3.93 9.15
C ILE A 73 9.70 -5.44 9.29
N PHE A 74 10.80 -5.97 8.76
CA PHE A 74 11.14 -7.40 8.85
C PHE A 74 12.17 -7.72 9.93
N GLY A 75 12.98 -6.74 10.34
CA GLY A 75 14.05 -6.88 11.30
C GLY A 75 14.99 -5.68 11.25
N LYS A 76 16.13 -5.77 11.90
CA LYS A 76 17.15 -4.72 11.88
C LYS A 76 18.56 -5.27 11.69
N ILE A 77 19.44 -4.40 11.23
CA ILE A 77 20.89 -4.63 11.12
C ILE A 77 21.56 -3.39 11.70
N GLY A 78 22.08 -3.51 12.93
CA GLY A 78 22.56 -2.37 13.69
C GLY A 78 21.50 -1.26 13.79
N ASP A 79 21.82 -0.06 13.35
CA ASP A 79 20.91 1.10 13.39
C ASP A 79 20.00 1.23 12.16
N TRP A 80 19.74 0.12 11.43
CA TRP A 80 18.94 0.13 10.21
C TRP A 80 17.85 -0.94 10.27
N TYR A 81 16.59 -0.53 10.05
CA TYR A 81 15.49 -1.47 9.77
C TYR A 81 15.59 -2.00 8.36
N ILE A 82 15.30 -3.29 8.18
CA ILE A 82 14.96 -3.88 6.89
C ILE A 82 13.48 -3.63 6.69
N ILE A 83 13.14 -2.88 5.66
CA ILE A 83 11.77 -2.43 5.41
C ILE A 83 11.30 -2.78 4.01
N GLN A 84 9.98 -2.82 3.85
CA GLN A 84 9.28 -2.85 2.56
C GLN A 84 8.39 -1.61 2.49
N ASN A 85 8.50 -0.88 1.37
CA ASN A 85 7.63 0.26 1.06
C ASN A 85 6.33 -0.21 0.40
N GLU A 86 5.46 0.73 0.01
CA GLU A 86 4.19 0.47 -0.66
C GLU A 86 4.32 -0.08 -2.08
N GLU A 87 5.48 0.11 -2.72
CA GLU A 87 5.82 -0.44 -4.04
C GLU A 87 6.40 -1.86 -3.98
N ASP A 88 6.26 -2.55 -2.84
CA ASP A 88 6.84 -3.88 -2.60
C ASP A 88 8.38 -3.93 -2.69
N GLN A 89 9.06 -2.78 -2.72
CA GLN A 89 10.51 -2.74 -2.72
C GLN A 89 11.06 -3.02 -1.33
N ILE A 90 12.09 -3.86 -1.25
CA ILE A 90 12.78 -4.14 0.00
C ILE A 90 14.08 -3.34 0.04
N GLY A 91 14.29 -2.65 1.15
CA GLY A 91 15.48 -1.87 1.40
C GLY A 91 15.74 -1.71 2.89
N THR A 92 16.57 -0.73 3.23
CA THR A 92 16.87 -0.38 4.62
C THR A 92 16.68 1.10 4.87
N ALA A 93 16.24 1.44 6.09
CA ALA A 93 16.13 2.80 6.55
C ALA A 93 16.62 2.94 8.00
N ASN A 94 17.16 4.10 8.35
CA ASN A 94 17.71 4.32 9.69
C ASN A 94 16.61 4.33 10.74
N ILE A 95 16.80 3.57 11.83
CA ILE A 95 15.81 3.36 12.90
C ILE A 95 15.38 4.65 13.57
N GLN A 96 16.24 5.66 13.64
CA GLN A 96 15.96 6.96 14.26
C GLN A 96 14.78 7.69 13.60
N TYR A 97 14.54 7.42 12.33
CA TYR A 97 13.53 8.11 11.52
C TYR A 97 12.27 7.27 11.27
N ILE A 98 12.17 6.13 11.96
CA ILE A 98 10.98 5.27 11.90
C ILE A 98 10.51 4.99 13.32
N THR A 99 9.27 5.36 13.60
CA THR A 99 8.61 5.03 14.87
C THR A 99 7.89 3.69 14.73
N PRO A 100 8.32 2.63 15.45
CA PRO A 100 7.62 1.34 15.44
C PRO A 100 6.19 1.48 15.94
N THR A 101 5.27 0.75 15.32
CA THR A 101 3.88 0.69 15.76
C THR A 101 3.54 -0.74 16.16
N ASN A 102 3.23 -0.96 17.45
CA ASN A 102 2.63 -2.20 17.92
C ASN A 102 1.12 -2.05 17.81
N LYS A 103 0.49 -2.76 16.90
CA LYS A 103 -0.96 -2.80 16.87
C LYS A 103 -1.45 -4.24 16.85
N GLU A 104 -2.14 -4.58 17.96
CA GLU A 104 -2.88 -5.82 18.10
C GLU A 104 -4.04 -5.89 17.09
N LYS A 105 -4.34 -7.11 16.70
CA LYS A 105 -5.43 -7.46 15.80
C LYS A 105 -6.77 -6.94 16.35
N ALA A 106 -7.32 -5.87 15.77
CA ALA A 106 -8.67 -5.44 16.10
C ALA A 106 -9.69 -6.42 15.50
N ALA A 107 -10.63 -6.85 16.34
CA ALA A 107 -11.75 -7.67 15.90
C ALA A 107 -12.65 -6.86 14.95
N VAL A 108 -12.87 -7.40 13.76
CA VAL A 108 -13.78 -6.81 12.78
C VAL A 108 -15.21 -7.04 13.23
N THR A 109 -15.93 -5.97 13.54
CA THR A 109 -17.38 -6.00 13.65
C THR A 109 -17.97 -5.93 12.25
N ASN A 110 -18.60 -7.01 11.80
CA ASN A 110 -19.38 -7.04 10.57
C ASN A 110 -20.53 -6.03 10.69
N THR A 111 -20.48 -4.99 9.86
CA THR A 111 -21.65 -4.16 9.59
C THR A 111 -22.26 -4.64 8.28
N GLU A 112 -23.51 -5.04 8.32
CA GLU A 112 -24.29 -5.56 7.20
C GLU A 112 -24.32 -4.55 6.04
N ILE A 113 -24.05 -5.08 4.84
CA ILE A 113 -24.22 -4.35 3.58
C ILE A 113 -25.71 -4.34 3.27
N VAL A 114 -26.33 -3.18 3.37
CA VAL A 114 -27.68 -2.94 2.86
C VAL A 114 -27.54 -2.54 1.39
N GLU A 115 -28.08 -3.37 0.50
CA GLU A 115 -28.25 -3.02 -0.91
C GLU A 115 -29.23 -1.85 -1.03
N GLU A 116 -28.75 -0.74 -1.57
CA GLU A 116 -29.63 0.26 -2.20
C GLU A 116 -29.02 0.79 -3.49
N VAL A 117 -29.78 0.73 -4.56
CA VAL A 117 -29.43 1.06 -5.92
C VAL A 117 -29.47 2.58 -6.13
N SER A 118 -28.46 3.07 -6.86
CA SER A 118 -28.38 4.34 -7.59
C SER A 118 -27.93 5.59 -6.83
N SER A 119 -26.85 6.03 -7.27
CA SER A 119 -25.94 7.17 -7.09
C SER A 119 -24.72 6.80 -6.25
N ILE A 120 -23.52 6.92 -6.89
CA ILE A 120 -22.26 6.66 -6.20
C ILE A 120 -22.10 7.70 -5.10
N ASN A 121 -22.42 7.31 -3.86
CA ASN A 121 -22.13 8.14 -2.71
C ASN A 121 -20.69 7.90 -2.29
N LEU A 122 -19.80 8.83 -2.71
CA LEU A 122 -18.44 8.87 -2.17
C LEU A 122 -18.48 9.28 -0.70
N THR A 123 -17.62 8.66 0.11
CA THR A 123 -17.35 9.16 1.46
C THR A 123 -16.68 10.53 1.37
N ASN A 124 -16.60 11.24 2.50
CA ASN A 124 -15.91 12.53 2.55
C ASN A 124 -14.43 12.41 2.15
N ASP A 125 -13.77 11.34 2.59
CA ASP A 125 -12.35 11.08 2.29
C ASP A 125 -12.15 10.76 0.80
N GLU A 126 -13.01 9.90 0.22
CA GLU A 126 -12.96 9.56 -1.21
C GLU A 126 -13.22 10.79 -2.08
N SER A 127 -14.21 11.62 -1.72
CA SER A 127 -14.53 12.87 -2.42
C SER A 127 -13.40 13.90 -2.30
N THR A 128 -12.78 13.99 -1.12
CA THR A 128 -11.63 14.88 -0.90
C THR A 128 -10.46 14.47 -1.77
N LEU A 129 -10.13 13.17 -1.82
CA LEU A 129 -9.03 12.68 -2.64
C LEU A 129 -9.27 12.93 -4.12
N LEU A 130 -10.47 12.61 -4.63
CA LEU A 130 -10.84 12.89 -6.02
C LEU A 130 -10.66 14.36 -6.38
N THR A 131 -11.14 15.24 -5.52
CA THR A 131 -11.01 16.70 -5.71
C THR A 131 -9.55 17.11 -5.81
N LEU A 132 -8.72 16.71 -4.85
CA LEU A 132 -7.30 17.05 -4.80
C LEU A 132 -6.53 16.50 -6.01
N ILE A 133 -6.82 15.28 -6.44
CA ILE A 133 -6.21 14.67 -7.63
C ILE A 133 -6.60 15.44 -8.88
N ASN A 134 -7.88 15.79 -9.04
CA ASN A 134 -8.35 16.53 -10.19
C ASN A 134 -7.82 17.98 -10.22
N GLU A 135 -7.62 18.60 -9.05
CA GLU A 135 -6.90 19.88 -8.97
C GLU A 135 -5.46 19.75 -9.45
N GLU A 136 -4.75 18.68 -9.07
CA GLU A 136 -3.37 18.44 -9.50
C GLU A 136 -3.30 18.15 -11.00
N ARG A 137 -4.21 17.35 -11.54
CA ARG A 137 -4.33 17.10 -12.98
C ARG A 137 -4.60 18.40 -13.77
N LYS A 138 -5.49 19.24 -13.27
CA LYS A 138 -5.80 20.56 -13.87
C LYS A 138 -4.57 21.48 -13.89
N LYS A 139 -3.76 21.51 -12.82
CA LYS A 139 -2.49 22.27 -12.80
C LYS A 139 -1.53 21.79 -13.90
N ASN A 140 -1.61 20.53 -14.28
CA ASN A 140 -0.79 19.91 -15.31
C ASN A 140 -1.50 19.87 -16.70
N ASN A 141 -2.60 20.61 -16.89
CA ASN A 141 -3.39 20.69 -18.12
C ASN A 141 -3.96 19.33 -18.58
N LEU A 142 -4.29 18.45 -17.64
CA LEU A 142 -4.90 17.15 -17.90
C LEU A 142 -6.42 17.19 -17.64
N PRO A 143 -7.21 16.40 -18.37
CA PRO A 143 -8.63 16.23 -18.08
C PRO A 143 -8.84 15.64 -16.68
N GLU A 144 -9.95 16.02 -16.04
CA GLU A 144 -10.36 15.43 -14.77
C GLU A 144 -10.69 13.93 -14.95
N LEU A 145 -10.34 13.14 -13.95
CA LEU A 145 -10.79 11.75 -13.83
C LEU A 145 -12.25 11.71 -13.37
N GLN A 146 -13.01 10.81 -13.97
CA GLN A 146 -14.39 10.54 -13.59
C GLN A 146 -14.49 9.25 -12.78
N ILE A 147 -15.38 9.23 -11.80
CA ILE A 147 -15.65 7.98 -11.07
C ILE A 147 -16.38 6.98 -11.97
N ASP A 148 -15.85 5.75 -12.06
CA ASP A 148 -16.58 4.60 -12.58
C ASP A 148 -17.09 3.78 -11.39
N GLU A 149 -18.40 3.49 -11.37
CA GLU A 149 -19.06 2.83 -10.24
C GLU A 149 -18.50 1.44 -9.93
N ASN A 150 -18.27 0.65 -10.97
CA ASN A 150 -17.71 -0.69 -10.78
C ASN A 150 -16.27 -0.64 -10.29
N LEU A 151 -15.47 0.30 -10.81
CA LEU A 151 -14.10 0.53 -10.38
C LEU A 151 -14.05 1.02 -8.93
N GLN A 152 -14.99 1.90 -8.53
CA GLN A 152 -15.16 2.38 -7.17
C GLN A 152 -15.38 1.21 -6.19
N ASN A 153 -16.25 0.27 -6.55
CA ASN A 153 -16.52 -0.90 -5.73
C ASN A 153 -15.29 -1.81 -5.59
N VAL A 154 -14.50 -1.98 -6.67
CA VAL A 154 -13.26 -2.77 -6.62
C VAL A 154 -12.19 -2.07 -5.79
N ALA A 155 -12.05 -0.74 -5.86
CA ALA A 155 -11.13 0.01 -5.02
C ALA A 155 -11.46 -0.12 -3.53
N ARG A 156 -12.74 -0.02 -3.17
CA ARG A 156 -13.21 -0.25 -1.79
C ARG A 156 -12.96 -1.69 -1.34
N LEU A 157 -13.23 -2.68 -2.20
CA LEU A 157 -12.96 -4.08 -1.92
C LEU A 157 -11.46 -4.31 -1.66
N LYS A 158 -10.58 -3.72 -2.46
CA LYS A 158 -9.13 -3.81 -2.28
C LYS A 158 -8.68 -3.16 -0.97
N ALA A 159 -9.17 -1.97 -0.66
CA ALA A 159 -8.84 -1.28 0.59
C ALA A 159 -9.28 -2.10 1.82
N GLN A 160 -10.48 -2.67 1.79
CA GLN A 160 -10.98 -3.53 2.86
C GLN A 160 -10.18 -4.84 2.96
N ASP A 161 -9.77 -5.42 1.85
CA ASP A 161 -8.96 -6.65 1.80
C ASP A 161 -7.57 -6.43 2.43
N LEU A 162 -6.93 -5.29 2.14
CA LEU A 162 -5.66 -4.90 2.76
C LEU A 162 -5.75 -4.88 4.29
N VAL A 163 -6.85 -4.32 4.83
CA VAL A 163 -7.10 -4.26 6.27
C VAL A 163 -7.43 -5.64 6.83
N ASN A 164 -8.37 -6.36 6.23
CA ASN A 164 -8.89 -7.63 6.75
C ASN A 164 -7.83 -8.73 6.79
N ASN A 165 -6.97 -8.78 5.77
CA ASN A 165 -5.92 -9.79 5.64
C ASN A 165 -4.56 -9.29 6.16
N ASN A 166 -4.50 -8.08 6.73
CA ASN A 166 -3.31 -7.50 7.35
C ASN A 166 -2.07 -7.61 6.46
N TYR A 167 -2.16 -7.13 5.22
CA TYR A 167 -1.06 -7.06 4.27
C TYR A 167 -1.00 -5.66 3.66
N PHE A 168 0.14 -5.31 3.05
CA PHE A 168 0.30 -4.07 2.29
C PHE A 168 1.08 -4.41 1.02
N SER A 169 0.36 -4.60 -0.08
CA SER A 169 0.90 -5.02 -1.37
C SER A 169 -0.16 -4.86 -2.46
N HIS A 170 0.28 -4.61 -3.68
CA HIS A 170 -0.59 -4.62 -4.86
C HIS A 170 -1.23 -5.99 -5.10
N THR A 171 -0.52 -7.08 -4.80
CA THR A 171 -1.05 -8.44 -4.96
C THR A 171 -1.83 -8.89 -3.72
N SER A 172 -3.14 -9.06 -3.89
CA SER A 172 -4.01 -9.60 -2.85
C SER A 172 -3.77 -11.10 -2.66
N PRO A 173 -3.69 -11.60 -1.41
CA PRO A 173 -3.67 -13.03 -1.14
C PRO A 173 -5.00 -13.73 -1.48
N THR A 174 -6.10 -12.97 -1.59
CA THR A 174 -7.45 -13.46 -1.85
C THR A 174 -7.84 -13.33 -3.32
N TYR A 175 -7.52 -12.19 -3.93
CA TYR A 175 -8.04 -11.77 -5.23
C TYR A 175 -6.97 -11.68 -6.33
N GLY A 176 -5.68 -11.88 -6.00
CA GLY A 176 -4.58 -11.77 -6.94
C GLY A 176 -4.16 -10.32 -7.20
N THR A 177 -3.64 -10.06 -8.40
CA THR A 177 -3.20 -8.74 -8.86
C THR A 177 -4.37 -7.77 -9.07
N PRO A 178 -4.15 -6.44 -9.11
CA PRO A 178 -5.19 -5.48 -9.47
C PRO A 178 -5.87 -5.83 -10.80
N PHE A 179 -5.13 -6.30 -11.79
CA PHE A 179 -5.65 -6.69 -13.10
C PHE A 179 -6.57 -7.92 -13.03
N GLU A 180 -6.26 -8.88 -12.16
CA GLU A 180 -7.12 -10.04 -11.90
C GLU A 180 -8.40 -9.62 -11.16
N MET A 181 -8.29 -8.66 -10.22
CA MET A 181 -9.45 -8.07 -9.56
C MET A 181 -10.37 -7.35 -10.56
N LEU A 182 -9.82 -6.52 -11.45
CA LEU A 182 -10.60 -5.84 -12.50
C LEU A 182 -11.30 -6.86 -13.41
N LYS A 183 -10.57 -7.88 -13.86
CA LYS A 183 -11.11 -8.93 -14.72
C LYS A 183 -12.24 -9.72 -14.06
N SER A 184 -12.09 -10.12 -12.80
CA SER A 184 -13.12 -10.88 -12.08
C SER A 184 -14.37 -10.06 -11.76
N ASN A 185 -14.26 -8.72 -11.79
CA ASN A 185 -15.39 -7.81 -11.67
C ASN A 185 -15.91 -7.29 -13.03
N ASN A 186 -15.53 -7.95 -14.14
CA ASN A 186 -15.96 -7.64 -15.50
C ASN A 186 -15.65 -6.19 -15.95
N ILE A 187 -14.59 -5.57 -15.41
CA ILE A 187 -14.16 -4.24 -15.79
C ILE A 187 -13.26 -4.35 -17.02
N THR A 188 -13.69 -3.70 -18.12
CA THR A 188 -12.94 -3.63 -19.38
C THR A 188 -12.15 -2.32 -19.45
N TYR A 189 -10.92 -2.38 -19.93
CA TYR A 189 -10.03 -1.23 -20.06
C TYR A 189 -9.00 -1.45 -21.18
N LYS A 190 -8.37 -0.37 -21.63
CA LYS A 190 -7.17 -0.40 -22.49
C LYS A 190 -5.90 -0.36 -21.64
N THR A 191 -5.91 0.51 -20.64
CA THR A 191 -4.81 0.72 -19.69
C THR A 191 -5.36 0.74 -18.27
N ALA A 192 -4.61 0.25 -17.30
CA ALA A 192 -4.99 0.28 -15.89
C ALA A 192 -3.75 0.40 -14.99
N SER A 193 -3.91 1.01 -13.83
CA SER A 193 -2.93 1.05 -12.76
C SER A 193 -3.57 1.16 -11.38
N GLU A 194 -2.75 1.04 -10.34
CA GLU A 194 -3.17 1.17 -8.95
C GLU A 194 -2.14 2.01 -8.17
N ASN A 195 -2.65 2.88 -7.30
CA ASN A 195 -1.88 3.47 -6.21
C ASN A 195 -2.46 2.97 -4.89
N ILE A 196 -1.61 2.62 -3.94
CA ILE A 196 -1.99 2.31 -2.55
C ILE A 196 -1.20 3.19 -1.60
N ALA A 197 -1.81 3.57 -0.48
CA ALA A 197 -1.14 4.27 0.61
C ALA A 197 -1.67 3.82 1.97
N GLY A 198 -0.77 3.77 2.94
CA GLY A 198 -1.09 3.74 4.36
C GLY A 198 -0.72 5.09 4.97
N ASN A 199 -1.70 5.91 5.36
CA ASN A 199 -1.42 7.25 5.88
C ASN A 199 -2.45 7.70 6.92
N SER A 200 -2.06 8.69 7.74
CA SER A 200 -2.95 9.25 8.76
C SER A 200 -4.08 10.09 8.17
N ASP A 201 -3.88 10.70 7.01
CA ASP A 201 -4.84 11.58 6.35
C ASP A 201 -4.67 11.59 4.82
N ILE A 202 -5.72 12.04 4.12
CA ILE A 202 -5.82 12.05 2.66
C ILE A 202 -4.82 12.99 2.00
N SER A 203 -4.60 14.17 2.55
CA SER A 203 -3.70 15.17 1.95
C SER A 203 -2.24 14.71 2.03
N SER A 204 -1.86 14.08 3.13
CA SER A 204 -0.53 13.49 3.31
C SER A 204 -0.32 12.30 2.37
N ALA A 205 -1.34 11.45 2.16
CA ALA A 205 -1.27 10.37 1.20
C ALA A 205 -1.03 10.88 -0.23
N LEU A 206 -1.81 11.86 -0.68
CA LEU A 206 -1.58 12.48 -1.98
C LEU A 206 -0.20 13.11 -2.10
N LYS A 207 0.28 13.80 -1.06
CA LYS A 207 1.64 14.38 -1.04
C LYS A 207 2.69 13.29 -1.22
N SER A 208 2.54 12.12 -0.55
CA SER A 208 3.43 10.98 -0.72
C SER A 208 3.40 10.47 -2.15
N TRP A 209 2.22 10.26 -2.73
CA TRP A 209 2.09 9.83 -4.13
C TRP A 209 2.71 10.82 -5.12
N LEU A 210 2.55 12.12 -4.92
CA LEU A 210 3.13 13.14 -5.82
C LEU A 210 4.66 13.24 -5.69
N ASN A 211 5.24 12.76 -4.62
CA ASN A 211 6.69 12.70 -4.40
C ASN A 211 7.31 11.37 -4.88
N SER A 212 6.51 10.36 -5.18
CA SER A 212 6.92 9.09 -5.77
C SER A 212 6.75 9.16 -7.29
N ASP A 213 7.80 8.85 -8.06
CA ASP A 213 7.77 8.95 -9.53
C ASP A 213 6.72 8.00 -10.14
N SER A 214 6.56 6.80 -9.61
CA SER A 214 5.61 5.79 -10.10
C SER A 214 4.16 6.20 -9.81
N HIS A 215 3.85 6.56 -8.57
CA HIS A 215 2.50 6.98 -8.18
C HIS A 215 2.09 8.28 -8.89
N LYS A 216 3.01 9.25 -8.94
CA LYS A 216 2.80 10.50 -9.66
C LYS A 216 2.53 10.27 -11.15
N ALA A 217 3.26 9.33 -11.78
CA ALA A 217 3.05 8.97 -13.18
C ALA A 217 1.63 8.44 -13.41
N ASN A 218 1.07 7.65 -12.48
CA ASN A 218 -0.31 7.20 -12.55
C ASN A 218 -1.30 8.38 -12.47
N ILE A 219 -1.14 9.26 -11.47
CA ILE A 219 -2.02 10.43 -11.27
C ILE A 219 -2.00 11.37 -12.49
N LEU A 220 -0.83 11.58 -13.10
CA LEU A 220 -0.63 12.53 -14.18
C LEU A 220 -0.62 11.88 -15.58
N SER A 221 -1.00 10.61 -15.71
CA SER A 221 -1.13 9.98 -17.02
C SER A 221 -2.34 10.52 -17.79
N ASN A 222 -2.15 10.79 -19.08
CA ASN A 222 -3.24 11.12 -20.01
C ASN A 222 -3.97 9.86 -20.54
N ASP A 223 -3.45 8.67 -20.23
CA ASP A 223 -4.02 7.39 -20.64
C ASP A 223 -5.23 6.97 -19.81
N TYR A 224 -5.46 7.65 -18.66
CA TYR A 224 -6.57 7.36 -17.76
C TYR A 224 -7.64 8.45 -17.83
N ASN A 225 -8.89 8.01 -17.86
CA ASN A 225 -10.06 8.88 -17.86
C ASN A 225 -11.08 8.52 -16.76
N TYR A 226 -10.95 7.36 -16.14
CA TYR A 226 -11.77 6.93 -15.02
C TYR A 226 -10.92 6.50 -13.83
N THR A 227 -11.48 6.68 -12.63
CA THR A 227 -10.89 6.25 -11.37
C THR A 227 -11.94 5.63 -10.44
N GLY A 228 -11.48 4.81 -9.51
CA GLY A 228 -12.21 4.35 -8.33
C GLY A 228 -11.34 4.49 -7.11
N ILE A 229 -11.89 4.99 -6.00
CA ILE A 229 -11.17 5.32 -4.78
C ILE A 229 -11.77 4.55 -3.61
N GLY A 230 -10.96 3.80 -2.87
CA GLY A 230 -11.35 3.14 -1.65
C GLY A 230 -10.58 3.68 -0.47
N VAL A 231 -11.27 4.10 0.59
CA VAL A 231 -10.66 4.55 1.84
C VAL A 231 -11.27 3.80 3.00
N VAL A 232 -10.43 3.14 3.80
CA VAL A 232 -10.85 2.37 4.96
C VAL A 232 -9.98 2.76 6.15
N ASP A 233 -10.62 3.04 7.29
CA ASP A 233 -9.89 3.28 8.52
C ASP A 233 -9.13 2.02 8.95
N SER A 234 -7.89 2.20 9.33
CA SER A 234 -7.00 1.12 9.73
C SER A 234 -6.31 1.47 11.03
N ILE A 235 -6.42 0.57 12.01
CA ILE A 235 -5.68 0.73 13.26
C ILE A 235 -4.18 0.71 12.99
N ALA A 236 -3.72 -0.09 12.03
CA ALA A 236 -2.31 -0.22 11.70
C ALA A 236 -1.76 0.97 10.92
N TYR A 237 -2.56 1.56 10.02
CA TYR A 237 -2.09 2.54 9.04
C TYR A 237 -2.75 3.92 9.18
N GLY A 238 -3.65 4.13 10.16
CA GLY A 238 -4.53 5.29 10.18
C GLY A 238 -5.64 5.10 9.14
N LYS A 239 -5.31 5.23 7.86
CA LYS A 239 -6.18 4.92 6.72
C LYS A 239 -5.42 4.05 5.71
N ILE A 240 -6.10 3.09 5.12
CA ILE A 240 -5.71 2.45 3.87
C ILE A 240 -6.45 3.16 2.74
N ILE A 241 -5.70 3.58 1.75
CA ILE A 241 -6.18 4.33 0.60
C ILE A 241 -5.77 3.58 -0.66
N VAL A 242 -6.73 3.29 -1.51
CA VAL A 242 -6.53 2.64 -2.81
C VAL A 242 -7.13 3.52 -3.89
N GLU A 243 -6.38 3.79 -4.93
CA GLU A 243 -6.88 4.40 -6.15
C GLU A 243 -6.58 3.51 -7.34
N LEU A 244 -7.64 3.12 -8.05
CA LEU A 244 -7.56 2.38 -9.31
C LEU A 244 -7.81 3.34 -10.46
N PHE A 245 -7.02 3.20 -11.51
CA PHE A 245 -7.13 4.01 -12.73
C PHE A 245 -7.40 3.10 -13.92
N ILE A 246 -8.28 3.54 -14.81
CA ILE A 246 -8.47 2.90 -16.12
C ILE A 246 -8.60 3.91 -17.25
N GLY A 247 -8.10 3.52 -18.42
CA GLY A 247 -8.36 4.18 -19.72
C GLY A 247 -9.30 3.36 -20.59
N ARG A 248 -10.31 3.97 -21.15
CA ARG A 248 -11.26 3.38 -22.13
C ARG A 248 -11.24 4.07 -23.44
#